data_eaf04dc7167b2caa3775d596f4c5aca6
#
_entry.id   eaf04dc7167b2caa3775d596f4c5aca6
#
_cell.length_a   1.000
_cell.length_b   1.000
_cell.length_c   1.000
_cell.angle_alpha   90.00
_cell.angle_beta   90.00
_cell.angle_gamma   90.00
#
_symmetry.space_group_name_H-M   'P 1'
#
loop_
_entity.id
_entity.type
_entity.pdbx_description
1 polymer ?
#
loop_
_entity_poly.entity_id
_entity_poly.type
_entity_poly.pdbx_seq_one_letter_code
_entity_poly.pdbx_strand_id
1 'polypeptide(L)'
;DIEVFKQNILFWSQQFDDVVWLDSNRHKDQYSSYDAVLAIDAFTALKTDYFDAFENLKDYYSSTKDWIFGYLTYDLKNTVEKLSSNNFDGLNFPDLYFFQPKKLFLFKGDTVEIQYLRMVDDEIGDDLEAINSFVTSGVNEKSYTSEPVKIKLRIHKDEYFEKVNTMLAHIHRGDIYEANHTRYLY
;
A
#
# COMPACT_ATOMS: atom_id res chain seq x y z
N ASP A 1 22.24 8.94 -10.24
CA ASP A 1 22.17 7.84 -9.28
C ASP A 1 20.72 7.47 -9.04
N ILE A 2 20.37 6.19 -9.24
CA ILE A 2 18.98 5.71 -9.17
C ILE A 2 18.40 5.83 -7.76
N GLU A 3 19.20 5.63 -6.72
CA GLU A 3 18.72 5.73 -5.34
C GLU A 3 18.38 7.17 -4.97
N VAL A 4 19.17 8.14 -5.46
CA VAL A 4 18.86 9.57 -5.30
C VAL A 4 17.58 9.92 -6.04
N PHE A 5 17.39 9.40 -7.25
CA PHE A 5 16.16 9.62 -8.02
C PHE A 5 14.94 9.03 -7.33
N LYS A 6 15.06 7.80 -6.75
CA LYS A 6 13.99 7.19 -5.95
C LYS A 6 13.59 8.06 -4.74
N GLN A 7 14.57 8.61 -4.04
CA GLN A 7 14.30 9.51 -2.91
C GLN A 7 13.56 10.78 -3.37
N ASN A 8 14.07 11.42 -4.42
CA ASN A 8 13.51 12.65 -4.95
C ASN A 8 12.07 12.46 -5.42
N ILE A 9 11.80 11.36 -6.17
CA ILE A 9 10.47 11.10 -6.70
C ILE A 9 9.47 10.76 -5.58
N LEU A 10 9.91 10.11 -4.50
CA LEU A 10 9.07 9.87 -3.33
C LEU A 10 8.72 11.16 -2.58
N PHE A 11 9.66 12.12 -2.48
CA PHE A 11 9.34 13.45 -1.95
C PHE A 11 8.39 14.22 -2.86
N TRP A 12 8.65 14.20 -4.16
CA TRP A 12 7.81 14.86 -5.15
C TRP A 12 6.40 14.27 -5.19
N SER A 13 6.26 12.96 -5.01
CA SER A 13 4.96 12.28 -5.04
C SER A 13 4.03 12.65 -3.88
N GLN A 14 4.53 13.23 -2.78
CA GLN A 14 3.73 13.61 -1.60
C GLN A 14 2.69 14.71 -1.89
N GLN A 15 2.75 15.36 -3.04
CA GLN A 15 1.75 16.33 -3.46
C GLN A 15 0.46 15.69 -4.00
N PHE A 16 0.48 14.38 -4.28
CA PHE A 16 -0.67 13.66 -4.82
C PHE A 16 -1.42 12.91 -3.71
N ASP A 17 -2.74 12.86 -3.84
CA ASP A 17 -3.59 12.15 -2.87
C ASP A 17 -3.50 10.63 -3.03
N ASP A 18 -3.40 10.14 -4.27
CA ASP A 18 -3.30 8.72 -4.58
C ASP A 18 -1.86 8.38 -4.96
N VAL A 19 -1.18 7.66 -4.07
CA VAL A 19 0.22 7.25 -4.24
C VAL A 19 0.36 5.79 -3.82
N VAL A 20 0.88 4.97 -4.71
CA VAL A 20 1.30 3.60 -4.43
C VAL A 20 2.77 3.45 -4.76
N TRP A 21 3.57 3.09 -3.77
CA TRP A 21 4.97 2.73 -3.90
C TRP A 21 5.16 1.26 -3.54
N LEU A 22 5.62 0.47 -4.50
CA LEU A 22 5.98 -0.93 -4.32
C LEU A 22 7.48 -1.07 -4.58
N ASP A 23 8.21 -1.63 -3.62
CA ASP A 23 9.67 -1.80 -3.71
C ASP A 23 10.04 -3.22 -3.28
N SER A 24 10.86 -3.90 -4.07
CA SER A 24 11.38 -5.23 -3.76
C SER A 24 12.37 -5.24 -2.58
N ASN A 25 12.80 -4.06 -2.10
CA ASN A 25 13.84 -3.93 -1.08
C ASN A 25 15.11 -4.73 -1.41
N ARG A 26 15.49 -4.75 -2.70
CA ARG A 26 16.62 -5.53 -3.25
C ARG A 26 16.45 -7.05 -3.14
N HIS A 27 15.24 -7.54 -2.83
CA HIS A 27 14.95 -8.96 -2.92
C HIS A 27 14.91 -9.38 -4.39
N LYS A 28 15.72 -10.38 -4.73
CA LYS A 28 15.74 -10.93 -6.10
C LYS A 28 14.75 -12.09 -6.17
N ASP A 29 13.66 -11.87 -6.89
CA ASP A 29 12.70 -12.91 -7.24
C ASP A 29 12.83 -13.23 -8.75
N GLN A 30 12.74 -14.50 -9.10
CA GLN A 30 12.80 -14.92 -10.50
C GLN A 30 11.59 -14.45 -11.33
N TYR A 31 10.50 -14.08 -10.69
CA TYR A 31 9.25 -13.62 -11.32
C TYR A 31 9.07 -12.11 -11.31
N SER A 32 9.93 -11.38 -10.61
CA SER A 32 9.86 -9.93 -10.54
C SER A 32 10.29 -9.28 -11.84
N SER A 33 9.42 -8.47 -12.44
CA SER A 33 9.73 -7.73 -13.67
C SER A 33 10.42 -6.39 -13.37
N TYR A 34 10.14 -5.80 -12.20
CA TYR A 34 10.61 -4.49 -11.77
C TYR A 34 11.15 -4.55 -10.35
N ASP A 35 12.12 -3.69 -10.05
CA ASP A 35 12.69 -3.54 -8.71
C ASP A 35 11.82 -2.65 -7.82
N ALA A 36 11.22 -1.62 -8.42
CA ALA A 36 10.22 -0.80 -7.76
C ALA A 36 9.21 -0.23 -8.76
N VAL A 37 8.05 0.16 -8.26
CA VAL A 37 6.97 0.78 -9.04
C VAL A 37 6.38 1.93 -8.23
N LEU A 38 6.22 3.10 -8.87
CA LEU A 38 5.46 4.22 -8.33
C LEU A 38 4.28 4.51 -9.25
N ALA A 39 3.08 4.46 -8.69
CA ALA A 39 1.84 4.83 -9.37
C ALA A 39 1.18 5.98 -8.63
N ILE A 40 0.86 7.07 -9.34
CA ILE A 40 0.34 8.29 -8.72
C ILE A 40 -0.73 8.96 -9.57
N ASP A 41 -1.48 9.84 -8.92
CA ASP A 41 -2.51 10.69 -9.52
C ASP A 41 -3.62 9.87 -10.18
N ALA A 42 -4.66 9.54 -9.44
CA ALA A 42 -5.76 8.73 -9.95
C ALA A 42 -6.49 9.42 -11.09
N PHE A 43 -6.59 8.76 -12.24
CA PHE A 43 -7.50 9.14 -13.33
C PHE A 43 -8.92 8.68 -13.02
N THR A 44 -9.06 7.42 -12.67
CA THR A 44 -10.30 6.81 -12.20
C THR A 44 -10.02 5.98 -10.96
N ALA A 45 -11.03 5.80 -10.11
CA ALA A 45 -10.90 4.97 -8.93
C ALA A 45 -12.19 4.22 -8.63
N LEU A 46 -12.02 3.00 -8.08
CA LEU A 46 -13.08 2.18 -7.51
C LEU A 46 -12.87 2.11 -6.00
N LYS A 47 -13.86 2.57 -5.24
CA LYS A 47 -13.96 2.41 -3.77
C LYS A 47 -15.24 1.69 -3.46
N THR A 48 -15.19 0.60 -2.72
CA THR A 48 -16.38 -0.13 -2.30
C THR A 48 -16.15 -0.82 -0.96
N ASP A 49 -17.24 -1.15 -0.29
CA ASP A 49 -17.27 -2.09 0.81
C ASP A 49 -17.21 -3.55 0.28
N TYR A 50 -17.53 -4.53 1.13
CA TYR A 50 -17.47 -5.94 0.74
C TYR A 50 -18.60 -6.39 -0.20
N PHE A 51 -19.68 -5.59 -0.39
CA PHE A 51 -20.80 -5.97 -1.26
C PHE A 51 -20.39 -5.93 -2.74
N ASP A 52 -20.57 -7.06 -3.42
CA ASP A 52 -20.23 -7.23 -4.84
C ASP A 52 -18.82 -6.74 -5.24
N ALA A 53 -17.92 -6.67 -4.24
CA ALA A 53 -16.62 -6.04 -4.40
C ALA A 53 -15.81 -6.66 -5.53
N PHE A 54 -15.80 -7.99 -5.64
CA PHE A 54 -15.04 -8.68 -6.69
C PHE A 54 -15.66 -8.54 -8.08
N GLU A 55 -16.99 -8.49 -8.19
CA GLU A 55 -17.66 -8.21 -9.47
C GLU A 55 -17.39 -6.77 -9.90
N ASN A 56 -17.51 -5.82 -8.98
CA ASN A 56 -17.16 -4.42 -9.25
C ASN A 56 -15.69 -4.27 -9.69
N LEU A 57 -14.76 -4.98 -9.06
CA LEU A 57 -13.34 -4.97 -9.47
C LEU A 57 -13.15 -5.56 -10.86
N LYS A 58 -13.84 -6.65 -11.17
CA LYS A 58 -13.79 -7.29 -12.50
C LYS A 58 -14.31 -6.36 -13.59
N ASP A 59 -15.43 -5.68 -13.33
CA ASP A 59 -16.01 -4.71 -14.26
C ASP A 59 -15.09 -3.50 -14.44
N TYR A 60 -14.52 -3.00 -13.35
CA TYR A 60 -13.55 -1.92 -13.38
C TYR A 60 -12.30 -2.30 -14.19
N TYR A 61 -11.70 -3.47 -13.92
CA TYR A 61 -10.56 -3.96 -14.69
C TYR A 61 -10.90 -4.16 -16.17
N SER A 62 -12.08 -4.73 -16.47
CA SER A 62 -12.52 -5.00 -17.85
C SER A 62 -12.77 -3.73 -18.66
N SER A 63 -13.17 -2.65 -18.01
CA SER A 63 -13.39 -1.35 -18.64
C SER A 63 -12.10 -0.53 -18.77
N THR A 64 -11.26 -0.57 -17.75
CA THR A 64 -9.99 0.18 -17.70
C THR A 64 -8.97 -0.37 -18.68
N LYS A 65 -8.76 -1.69 -18.70
CA LYS A 65 -7.79 -2.42 -19.56
C LYS A 65 -6.37 -1.84 -19.52
N ASP A 66 -5.97 -1.38 -18.35
CA ASP A 66 -4.71 -0.72 -18.08
C ASP A 66 -4.20 -1.13 -16.68
N TRP A 67 -3.06 -0.59 -16.27
CA TRP A 67 -2.55 -0.74 -14.92
C TRP A 67 -3.56 -0.19 -13.90
N ILE A 68 -3.83 -0.99 -12.89
CA ILE A 68 -4.58 -0.55 -11.71
C ILE A 68 -3.80 -0.90 -10.45
N PHE A 69 -3.82 0.01 -9.47
CA PHE A 69 -3.13 -0.13 -8.20
C PHE A 69 -4.09 0.09 -7.05
N GLY A 70 -3.86 -0.63 -5.95
CA GLY A 70 -4.76 -0.50 -4.82
C GLY A 70 -4.55 -1.60 -3.79
N TYR A 71 -5.59 -1.87 -3.00
CA TYR A 71 -5.55 -2.87 -1.95
C TYR A 71 -6.91 -3.57 -1.79
N LEU A 72 -6.84 -4.74 -1.17
CA LEU A 72 -7.95 -5.55 -0.72
C LEU A 72 -7.81 -5.75 0.79
N THR A 73 -8.86 -5.44 1.55
CA THR A 73 -8.86 -5.71 2.99
C THR A 73 -9.22 -7.16 3.28
N TYR A 74 -8.89 -7.62 4.47
CA TYR A 74 -9.26 -8.96 4.92
C TYR A 74 -10.79 -9.12 5.07
N ASP A 75 -11.53 -8.04 5.27
CA ASP A 75 -12.99 -8.08 5.46
C ASP A 75 -13.76 -8.42 4.18
N LEU A 76 -13.11 -8.39 3.02
CA LEU A 76 -13.66 -8.96 1.78
C LEU A 76 -13.97 -10.46 1.88
N LYS A 77 -13.43 -11.18 2.88
CA LYS A 77 -13.84 -12.56 3.20
C LYS A 77 -15.36 -12.69 3.40
N ASN A 78 -16.01 -11.62 3.90
CA ASN A 78 -17.44 -11.59 4.15
C ASN A 78 -18.29 -11.69 2.86
N THR A 79 -17.67 -11.43 1.69
CA THR A 79 -18.28 -11.63 0.37
C THR A 79 -18.29 -13.11 -0.02
N VAL A 80 -17.24 -13.85 0.38
CA VAL A 80 -17.01 -15.24 -0.04
C VAL A 80 -17.55 -16.23 1.00
N GLU A 81 -17.45 -15.87 2.27
CA GLU A 81 -17.84 -16.70 3.40
C GLU A 81 -18.93 -16.01 4.23
N LYS A 82 -19.79 -16.79 4.87
CA LYS A 82 -20.81 -16.27 5.80
C LYS A 82 -20.17 -15.92 7.14
N LEU A 83 -19.30 -14.92 7.13
CA LEU A 83 -18.59 -14.44 8.30
C LEU A 83 -18.97 -13.00 8.60
N SER A 84 -18.84 -12.63 9.86
CA SER A 84 -18.96 -11.25 10.31
C SER A 84 -17.97 -10.98 11.42
N SER A 85 -17.56 -9.73 11.57
CA SER A 85 -16.70 -9.30 12.65
C SER A 85 -17.33 -8.12 13.39
N ASN A 86 -17.31 -8.18 14.72
CA ASN A 86 -17.68 -7.07 15.60
C ASN A 86 -16.45 -6.36 16.16
N ASN A 87 -15.27 -6.61 15.57
CA ASN A 87 -14.06 -5.93 15.96
C ASN A 87 -14.15 -4.44 15.62
N PHE A 88 -13.54 -3.63 16.49
CA PHE A 88 -13.51 -2.19 16.26
C PHE A 88 -12.63 -1.89 15.04
N ASP A 89 -13.22 -1.24 14.04
CA ASP A 89 -12.51 -0.62 12.94
C ASP A 89 -12.28 0.87 13.27
N GLY A 90 -11.01 1.24 13.46
CA GLY A 90 -10.62 2.63 13.76
C GLY A 90 -10.04 3.36 12.57
N LEU A 91 -9.88 2.71 11.43
CA LEU A 91 -9.27 3.28 10.24
C LEU A 91 -10.29 3.69 9.19
N ASN A 92 -11.44 3.01 9.13
CA ASN A 92 -12.51 3.23 8.16
C ASN A 92 -12.01 3.26 6.70
N PHE A 93 -11.04 2.40 6.37
CA PHE A 93 -10.63 2.23 4.98
C PHE A 93 -11.73 1.49 4.21
N PRO A 94 -11.97 1.84 2.94
CA PRO A 94 -12.81 1.03 2.08
C PRO A 94 -12.29 -0.42 2.04
N ASP A 95 -13.18 -1.41 1.94
CA ASP A 95 -12.78 -2.82 1.89
C ASP A 95 -12.01 -3.15 0.62
N LEU A 96 -12.32 -2.44 -0.45
CA LEU A 96 -11.59 -2.47 -1.70
C LEU A 96 -11.34 -1.06 -2.20
N TYR A 97 -10.11 -0.78 -2.58
CA TYR A 97 -9.73 0.44 -3.27
C TYR A 97 -8.75 0.13 -4.39
N PHE A 98 -9.08 0.50 -5.62
CA PHE A 98 -8.19 0.45 -6.78
C PHE A 98 -8.33 1.71 -7.61
N PHE A 99 -7.24 2.17 -8.19
CA PHE A 99 -7.24 3.30 -9.11
C PHE A 99 -6.36 3.03 -10.34
N GLN A 100 -6.71 3.67 -11.45
CA GLN A 100 -5.87 3.79 -12.63
C GLN A 100 -5.01 5.03 -12.48
N PRO A 101 -3.67 4.93 -12.45
CA PRO A 101 -2.80 6.08 -12.33
C PRO A 101 -2.74 6.87 -13.63
N LYS A 102 -2.57 8.20 -13.55
CA LYS A 102 -2.18 9.03 -14.70
C LYS A 102 -0.69 8.91 -14.99
N LYS A 103 0.12 8.70 -13.95
CA LYS A 103 1.58 8.70 -14.01
C LYS A 103 2.12 7.43 -13.35
N LEU A 104 2.94 6.69 -14.09
CA LEU A 104 3.53 5.43 -13.67
C LEU A 104 5.03 5.43 -13.94
N PHE A 105 5.81 5.04 -12.93
CA PHE A 105 7.27 4.94 -13.00
C PHE A 105 7.68 3.52 -12.65
N LEU A 106 8.35 2.83 -13.58
CA LEU A 106 8.76 1.45 -13.46
C LEU A 106 10.28 1.38 -13.40
N PHE A 107 10.82 0.95 -12.27
CA PHE A 107 12.25 0.90 -12.00
C PHE A 107 12.81 -0.49 -12.29
N LYS A 108 13.91 -0.54 -13.04
CA LYS A 108 14.64 -1.79 -13.32
C LYS A 108 16.15 -1.52 -13.44
N GLY A 109 16.93 -2.01 -12.49
CA GLY A 109 18.35 -1.68 -12.39
C GLY A 109 18.55 -0.18 -12.29
N ASP A 110 19.33 0.37 -13.19
CA ASP A 110 19.64 1.81 -13.25
C ASP A 110 18.72 2.59 -14.20
N THR A 111 17.64 1.97 -14.65
CA THR A 111 16.71 2.59 -15.60
C THR A 111 15.33 2.78 -15.00
N VAL A 112 14.64 3.82 -15.47
CA VAL A 112 13.25 4.10 -15.13
C VAL A 112 12.46 4.25 -16.41
N GLU A 113 11.45 3.41 -16.60
CA GLU A 113 10.45 3.58 -17.64
C GLU A 113 9.34 4.47 -17.11
N ILE A 114 8.97 5.51 -17.85
CA ILE A 114 7.97 6.50 -17.46
C ILE A 114 6.78 6.36 -18.41
N GLN A 115 5.61 6.11 -17.85
CA GLN A 115 4.37 5.95 -18.61
C GLN A 115 3.34 6.96 -18.06
N TYR A 116 2.89 7.87 -18.93
CA TYR A 116 1.83 8.82 -18.61
C TYR A 116 0.62 8.56 -19.49
N LEU A 117 -0.57 8.78 -18.94
CA LEU A 117 -1.76 8.83 -19.78
C LEU A 117 -1.64 9.99 -20.77
N ARG A 118 -2.12 9.78 -21.99
CA ARG A 118 -1.98 10.75 -23.10
C ARG A 118 -2.50 12.15 -22.79
N MET A 119 -3.42 12.25 -21.86
CA MET A 119 -4.02 13.53 -21.46
C MET A 119 -3.10 14.39 -20.57
N VAL A 120 -2.00 13.84 -20.08
CA VAL A 120 -1.00 14.51 -19.22
C VAL A 120 0.44 14.21 -19.66
N ASP A 121 0.65 13.73 -20.90
CA ASP A 121 1.97 13.38 -21.41
C ASP A 121 2.87 14.61 -21.66
N ASP A 122 2.28 15.76 -21.82
CA ASP A 122 2.97 17.06 -21.90
C ASP A 122 3.60 17.49 -20.57
N GLU A 123 3.17 16.93 -19.44
CA GLU A 123 3.72 17.23 -18.09
C GLU A 123 5.06 16.52 -17.80
N ILE A 124 5.46 15.51 -18.59
CA ILE A 124 6.66 14.68 -18.31
C ILE A 124 7.91 15.52 -18.12
N GLY A 125 8.09 16.56 -18.97
CA GLY A 125 9.29 17.42 -18.91
C GLY A 125 9.37 18.20 -17.60
N ASP A 126 8.29 18.86 -17.24
CA ASP A 126 8.19 19.68 -16.04
C ASP A 126 8.31 18.83 -14.76
N ASP A 127 7.67 17.66 -14.75
CA ASP A 127 7.74 16.73 -13.63
C ASP A 127 9.16 16.20 -13.42
N LEU A 128 9.87 15.85 -14.50
CA LEU A 128 11.27 15.40 -14.40
C LEU A 128 12.21 16.53 -13.92
N GLU A 129 11.97 17.76 -14.36
CA GLU A 129 12.71 18.93 -13.88
C GLU A 129 12.44 19.14 -12.38
N ALA A 130 11.17 19.07 -11.96
CA ALA A 130 10.78 19.16 -10.56
C ALA A 130 11.44 18.05 -9.71
N ILE A 131 11.38 16.79 -10.13
CA ILE A 131 11.99 15.66 -9.42
C ILE A 131 13.51 15.84 -9.30
N ASN A 132 14.20 16.26 -10.37
CA ASN A 132 15.63 16.45 -10.36
C ASN A 132 16.08 17.71 -9.58
N SER A 133 15.21 18.71 -9.47
CA SER A 133 15.48 19.93 -8.70
C SER A 133 15.38 19.70 -7.19
N PHE A 134 14.74 18.63 -6.73
CA PHE A 134 14.88 18.17 -5.36
C PHE A 134 16.33 17.76 -5.11
N VAL A 135 17.21 18.76 -5.06
CA VAL A 135 18.52 18.55 -4.47
C VAL A 135 18.23 18.14 -3.04
N THR A 136 18.69 16.96 -2.67
CA THR A 136 18.92 16.57 -1.28
C THR A 136 20.00 17.51 -0.72
N SER A 137 19.74 18.82 -0.79
CA SER A 137 20.41 19.84 0.03
C SER A 137 20.06 19.45 1.43
N GLY A 138 20.94 18.64 2.02
CA GLY A 138 20.80 18.02 3.30
C GLY A 138 19.37 18.14 3.82
N VAL A 139 18.64 17.04 3.85
CA VAL A 139 17.54 17.01 4.79
C VAL A 139 18.19 17.57 6.04
N ASN A 140 18.07 18.91 6.23
CA ASN A 140 18.21 19.43 7.56
C ASN A 140 17.31 18.45 8.30
N GLU A 141 17.94 17.57 9.07
CA GLU A 141 17.26 16.95 10.17
C GLU A 141 16.67 18.15 10.93
N LYS A 142 15.54 18.67 10.41
CA LYS A 142 14.63 19.38 11.25
C LYS A 142 14.41 18.35 12.30
N SER A 143 15.19 18.50 13.36
CA SER A 143 14.97 17.82 14.60
C SER A 143 13.47 17.99 14.83
N TYR A 144 12.69 17.04 14.30
CA TYR A 144 11.32 16.92 14.71
C TYR A 144 11.45 16.59 16.17
N THR A 145 11.40 17.62 17.02
CA THR A 145 11.09 17.46 18.42
C THR A 145 9.66 16.96 18.44
N SER A 146 9.48 15.74 17.92
CA SER A 146 8.23 15.04 18.07
C SER A 146 8.07 14.80 19.55
N GLU A 147 7.01 15.35 20.14
CA GLU A 147 6.58 14.86 21.45
C GLU A 147 6.59 13.33 21.41
N PRO A 148 7.11 12.68 22.45
CA PRO A 148 7.18 11.23 22.45
C PRO A 148 5.78 10.65 22.23
N VAL A 149 5.62 9.90 21.16
CA VAL A 149 4.34 9.25 20.83
C VAL A 149 3.97 8.32 21.99
N LYS A 150 2.87 8.63 22.69
CA LYS A 150 2.35 7.78 23.77
C LYS A 150 1.66 6.58 23.16
N ILE A 151 2.36 5.46 23.12
CA ILE A 151 1.81 4.19 22.65
C ILE A 151 0.93 3.59 23.75
N LYS A 152 -0.36 3.39 23.45
CA LYS A 152 -1.27 2.65 24.31
C LYS A 152 -1.47 1.24 23.77
N LEU A 153 -1.35 0.26 24.66
CA LEU A 153 -1.59 -1.14 24.34
C LEU A 153 -3.09 -1.43 24.53
N ARG A 154 -3.76 -1.95 23.50
CA ARG A 154 -5.14 -2.47 23.63
C ARG A 154 -5.21 -3.78 24.41
N ILE A 155 -4.16 -4.58 24.29
CA ILE A 155 -4.03 -5.89 24.96
C ILE A 155 -2.73 -5.86 25.74
N HIS A 156 -2.80 -6.08 27.05
CA HIS A 156 -1.63 -6.18 27.91
C HIS A 156 -0.93 -7.52 27.74
N LYS A 157 0.31 -7.60 28.22
CA LYS A 157 1.20 -8.77 28.04
C LYS A 157 0.55 -10.09 28.48
N ASP A 158 -0.06 -10.10 29.66
CA ASP A 158 -0.62 -11.33 30.23
C ASP A 158 -1.84 -11.80 29.45
N GLU A 159 -2.75 -10.91 29.08
CA GLU A 159 -3.89 -11.21 28.21
C GLU A 159 -3.45 -11.71 26.83
N TYR A 160 -2.36 -11.13 26.28
CA TYR A 160 -1.78 -11.60 25.03
C TYR A 160 -1.31 -13.06 25.14
N PHE A 161 -0.56 -13.39 26.18
CA PHE A 161 -0.09 -14.75 26.40
C PHE A 161 -1.21 -15.74 26.65
N GLU A 162 -2.26 -15.35 27.36
CA GLU A 162 -3.44 -16.19 27.57
C GLU A 162 -4.10 -16.55 26.22
N LYS A 163 -4.34 -15.55 25.36
CA LYS A 163 -4.91 -15.76 24.02
C LYS A 163 -4.00 -16.63 23.14
N VAL A 164 -2.71 -16.39 23.14
CA VAL A 164 -1.73 -17.18 22.37
C VAL A 164 -1.71 -18.63 22.87
N ASN A 165 -1.69 -18.85 24.17
CA ASN A 165 -1.72 -20.20 24.73
C ASN A 165 -3.01 -20.96 24.38
N THR A 166 -4.15 -20.26 24.34
CA THR A 166 -5.42 -20.84 23.89
C THR A 166 -5.32 -21.28 22.43
N MET A 167 -4.78 -20.43 21.55
CA MET A 167 -4.56 -20.78 20.13
C MET A 167 -3.60 -21.98 19.98
N LEU A 168 -2.48 -21.97 20.71
CA LEU A 168 -1.53 -23.08 20.69
C LEU A 168 -2.18 -24.41 21.15
N ALA A 169 -3.07 -24.37 22.15
CA ALA A 169 -3.80 -25.55 22.57
C ALA A 169 -4.70 -26.10 21.45
N HIS A 170 -5.35 -25.25 20.65
CA HIS A 170 -6.12 -25.66 19.48
C HIS A 170 -5.24 -26.25 18.39
N ILE A 171 -4.09 -25.63 18.10
CA ILE A 171 -3.10 -26.15 17.13
C ILE A 171 -2.59 -27.54 17.56
N HIS A 172 -2.16 -27.68 18.82
CA HIS A 172 -1.65 -28.96 19.34
C HIS A 172 -2.70 -30.07 19.33
N ARG A 173 -3.98 -29.73 19.50
CA ARG A 173 -5.09 -30.69 19.43
C ARG A 173 -5.45 -31.05 17.98
N GLY A 174 -5.01 -30.27 17.00
CA GLY A 174 -5.30 -30.48 15.59
C GLY A 174 -6.61 -29.85 15.12
N ASP A 175 -7.20 -28.93 15.88
CA ASP A 175 -8.44 -28.22 15.50
C ASP A 175 -8.18 -27.23 14.37
N ILE A 176 -7.00 -26.61 14.38
CA ILE A 176 -6.52 -25.66 13.37
C ILE A 176 -5.05 -25.92 13.09
N TYR A 177 -4.58 -25.58 11.90
CA TYR A 177 -3.19 -25.76 11.50
C TYR A 177 -2.31 -24.59 11.92
N GLU A 178 -2.79 -23.38 11.69
CA GLU A 178 -2.12 -22.11 12.06
C GLU A 178 -3.13 -21.03 12.40
N ALA A 179 -2.69 -19.98 13.07
CA ALA A 179 -3.49 -18.80 13.33
C ALA A 179 -2.62 -17.55 13.39
N ASN A 180 -3.12 -16.45 12.82
CA ASN A 180 -2.51 -15.14 12.95
C ASN A 180 -3.17 -14.38 14.11
N HIS A 181 -2.36 -13.92 15.05
CA HIS A 181 -2.83 -13.08 16.14
C HIS A 181 -2.19 -11.70 16.07
N THR A 182 -3.02 -10.72 15.76
CA THR A 182 -2.59 -9.32 15.58
C THR A 182 -2.90 -8.49 16.83
N ARG A 183 -1.96 -7.66 17.24
CA ARG A 183 -2.10 -6.73 18.36
C ARG A 183 -2.04 -5.30 17.86
N TYR A 184 -3.02 -4.47 18.24
CA TYR A 184 -3.05 -3.05 17.90
C TYR A 184 -2.33 -2.21 18.95
N LEU A 185 -1.60 -1.20 18.45
CA LEU A 185 -1.03 -0.10 19.20
C LEU A 185 -1.70 1.20 18.72
N TYR A 186 -2.01 2.14 19.61
CA TYR A 186 -2.55 3.45 19.25
C TYR A 186 -2.10 4.53 20.25
#